data_40a947b00c598622cc11a80b4806ffe7
#
_entry.id   40a947b00c598622cc11a80b4806ffe7
#
_cell.length_a   1.000
_cell.length_b   1.000
_cell.length_c   1.000
_cell.angle_alpha   90.00
_cell.angle_beta   90.00
_cell.angle_gamma   90.00
#
_symmetry.space_group_name_H-M   'P 1'
#
loop_
_entity.id
_entity.type
_entity.pdbx_description
1 polymer ?
#
loop_
_entity_poly.entity_id
_entity_poly.type
_entity_poly.pdbx_seq_one_letter_code
_entity_poly.pdbx_strand_id
1 'polypeptide(L)'
;MITDAEKAVIKDSWRLVVPIAETAADLFYKKLFELRPDYRRLFPEDMTAQKRKLLAMLAFVVKSLDWPESAWRETVPEEDDLCLVVLALGRRHSDLYKVPDSSYDVVGQALLFTLDYGLGKKFDAPTRAAWTRVYQLLALTMKMGRLSVPGPSKADESLSRVIAAGQGNGLPPNGVDGRTTEAG
;
A
#
# COMPACT_ATOMS: atom_id res chain seq x y z
N MET A 1 -11.17 2.55 12.58
CA MET A 1 -10.48 3.84 12.65
C MET A 1 -9.04 3.57 13.05
N ILE A 2 -8.06 4.22 12.42
CA ILE A 2 -6.63 4.11 12.77
C ILE A 2 -6.31 5.24 13.74
N THR A 3 -5.80 4.90 14.90
CA THR A 3 -5.43 5.89 15.93
C THR A 3 -4.14 6.62 15.56
N ASP A 4 -3.90 7.81 16.14
CA ASP A 4 -2.68 8.58 15.87
C ASP A 4 -1.41 7.83 16.32
N ALA A 5 -1.49 7.04 17.39
CA ALA A 5 -0.41 6.16 17.81
C ALA A 5 -0.10 5.08 16.76
N GLU A 6 -1.12 4.45 16.18
CA GLU A 6 -0.94 3.46 15.10
C GLU A 6 -0.38 4.13 13.84
N LYS A 7 -0.84 5.33 13.48
CA LYS A 7 -0.29 6.10 12.34
C LYS A 7 1.21 6.37 12.54
N ALA A 8 1.60 6.82 13.75
CA ALA A 8 2.99 7.07 14.07
C ALA A 8 3.86 5.81 13.93
N VAL A 9 3.42 4.71 14.52
CA VAL A 9 4.14 3.42 14.46
C VAL A 9 4.29 2.92 13.03
N ILE A 10 3.24 3.03 12.18
CA ILE A 10 3.31 2.65 10.77
C ILE A 10 4.32 3.51 10.03
N LYS A 11 4.28 4.84 10.22
CA LYS A 11 5.21 5.76 9.55
C LYS A 11 6.65 5.54 9.96
N ASP A 12 6.91 5.32 11.25
CA ASP A 12 8.27 5.07 11.75
C ASP A 12 8.82 3.74 11.24
N SER A 13 8.01 2.69 11.24
CA SER A 13 8.41 1.40 10.67
C SER A 13 8.59 1.46 9.15
N TRP A 14 7.75 2.23 8.44
CA TRP A 14 7.90 2.43 7.00
C TRP A 14 9.23 3.10 6.63
N ARG A 15 9.68 4.10 7.40
CA ARG A 15 10.99 4.73 7.20
C ARG A 15 12.15 3.73 7.25
N LEU A 16 12.02 2.66 8.03
CA LEU A 16 12.99 1.58 8.08
C LEU A 16 12.89 0.61 6.89
N VAL A 17 11.71 0.49 6.28
CA VAL A 17 11.49 -0.33 5.08
C VAL A 17 12.03 0.37 3.82
N VAL A 18 11.94 1.69 3.73
CA VAL A 18 12.34 2.47 2.53
C VAL A 18 13.75 2.11 2.02
N PRO A 19 14.80 2.04 2.86
CA PRO A 19 16.15 1.71 2.38
C PRO A 19 16.29 0.29 1.82
N ILE A 20 15.38 -0.62 2.17
CA ILE A 20 15.39 -2.03 1.76
C ILE A 20 14.19 -2.38 0.87
N ALA A 21 13.52 -1.38 0.30
CA ALA A 21 12.24 -1.54 -0.36
C ALA A 21 12.26 -2.56 -1.51
N GLU A 22 13.31 -2.57 -2.33
CA GLU A 22 13.44 -3.54 -3.43
C GLU A 22 13.54 -4.97 -2.90
N THR A 23 14.40 -5.19 -1.91
CA THR A 23 14.53 -6.51 -1.25
C THR A 23 13.22 -6.91 -0.55
N ALA A 24 12.52 -5.97 0.07
CA ALA A 24 11.22 -6.23 0.68
C ALA A 24 10.18 -6.64 -0.38
N ALA A 25 10.16 -5.97 -1.53
CA ALA A 25 9.27 -6.35 -2.62
C ALA A 25 9.60 -7.75 -3.19
N ASP A 26 10.87 -8.10 -3.32
CA ASP A 26 11.29 -9.44 -3.71
C ASP A 26 10.81 -10.50 -2.73
N LEU A 27 11.01 -10.25 -1.44
CA LEU A 27 10.60 -11.15 -0.38
C LEU A 27 9.07 -11.32 -0.34
N PHE A 28 8.34 -10.22 -0.55
CA PHE A 28 6.88 -10.25 -0.60
C PHE A 28 6.38 -11.19 -1.70
N TYR A 29 6.85 -11.00 -2.94
CA TYR A 29 6.40 -11.86 -4.05
C TYR A 29 6.88 -13.29 -3.92
N LYS A 30 8.10 -13.51 -3.42
CA LYS A 30 8.58 -14.85 -3.08
C LYS A 30 7.63 -15.53 -2.10
N LYS A 31 7.28 -14.85 -1.00
CA LYS A 31 6.37 -15.39 0.02
C LYS A 31 4.96 -15.60 -0.53
N LEU A 32 4.45 -14.69 -1.33
CA LEU A 32 3.15 -14.81 -1.98
C LEU A 32 3.07 -16.09 -2.84
N PHE A 33 4.11 -16.37 -3.63
CA PHE A 33 4.17 -17.54 -4.50
C PHE A 33 4.49 -18.84 -3.74
N GLU A 34 5.14 -18.75 -2.58
CA GLU A 34 5.26 -19.89 -1.65
C GLU A 34 3.90 -20.28 -1.07
N LEU A 35 3.12 -19.30 -0.64
CA LEU A 35 1.78 -19.54 -0.09
C LEU A 35 0.78 -20.00 -1.15
N ARG A 36 0.89 -19.47 -2.37
CA ARG A 36 0.00 -19.76 -3.49
C ARG A 36 0.78 -19.83 -4.81
N PRO A 37 1.37 -21.00 -5.12
CA PRO A 37 2.16 -21.18 -6.34
C PRO A 37 1.37 -20.92 -7.63
N ASP A 38 0.07 -21.17 -7.61
CA ASP A 38 -0.86 -20.92 -8.72
C ASP A 38 -0.99 -19.42 -9.07
N TYR A 39 -0.66 -18.51 -8.13
CA TYR A 39 -0.69 -17.08 -8.43
C TYR A 39 0.43 -16.63 -9.34
N ARG A 40 1.55 -17.34 -9.43
CA ARG A 40 2.68 -16.96 -10.29
C ARG A 40 2.25 -16.69 -11.74
N ARG A 41 1.29 -17.45 -12.26
CA ARG A 41 0.75 -17.29 -13.62
C ARG A 41 -0.05 -16.00 -13.85
N LEU A 42 -0.46 -15.31 -12.78
CA LEU A 42 -1.18 -14.03 -12.86
C LEU A 42 -0.25 -12.84 -13.07
N PHE A 43 1.05 -13.06 -13.00
CA PHE A 43 2.08 -12.03 -13.05
C PHE A 43 3.01 -12.25 -14.24
N PRO A 44 3.57 -11.16 -14.83
CA PRO A 44 4.55 -11.27 -15.89
C PRO A 44 5.83 -11.98 -15.41
N GLU A 45 6.65 -12.43 -16.34
CA GLU A 45 7.95 -12.99 -16.04
C GLU A 45 8.88 -11.95 -15.41
N ASP A 46 8.97 -10.76 -16.02
CA ASP A 46 9.64 -9.61 -15.42
C ASP A 46 8.74 -8.92 -14.40
N MET A 47 9.13 -9.03 -13.14
CA MET A 47 8.40 -8.48 -12.00
C MET A 47 8.77 -7.03 -11.65
N THR A 48 9.70 -6.42 -12.37
CA THR A 48 10.25 -5.10 -12.03
C THR A 48 9.16 -4.04 -11.90
N ALA A 49 8.31 -3.90 -12.91
CA ALA A 49 7.21 -2.94 -12.90
C ALA A 49 6.17 -3.26 -11.80
N GLN A 50 5.91 -4.54 -11.55
CA GLN A 50 4.95 -4.97 -10.55
C GLN A 50 5.42 -4.70 -9.11
N LYS A 51 6.71 -4.90 -8.83
CA LYS A 51 7.33 -4.56 -7.54
C LYS A 51 7.24 -3.05 -7.27
N ARG A 52 7.54 -2.22 -8.29
CA ARG A 52 7.40 -0.76 -8.19
C ARG A 52 5.96 -0.32 -7.88
N LYS A 53 4.96 -0.93 -8.52
CA LYS A 53 3.54 -0.66 -8.25
C LYS A 53 3.16 -0.98 -6.80
N LEU A 54 3.61 -2.12 -6.28
CA LEU A 54 3.39 -2.49 -4.87
C LEU A 54 3.98 -1.44 -3.93
N LEU A 55 5.23 -1.08 -4.12
CA LEU A 55 5.93 -0.10 -3.28
C LEU A 55 5.27 1.29 -3.35
N ALA A 56 4.88 1.73 -4.56
CA ALA A 56 4.17 2.99 -4.75
C ALA A 56 2.83 3.02 -4.00
N MET A 57 2.06 1.94 -4.06
CA MET A 57 0.80 1.83 -3.32
C MET A 57 1.02 1.86 -1.80
N LEU A 58 2.00 1.14 -1.28
CA LEU A 58 2.30 1.17 0.15
C LEU A 58 2.77 2.55 0.61
N ALA A 59 3.64 3.20 -0.16
CA ALA A 59 4.09 4.57 0.12
C ALA A 59 2.91 5.56 0.11
N PHE A 60 2.01 5.45 -0.86
CA PHE A 60 0.81 6.27 -0.95
C PHE A 60 -0.10 6.06 0.27
N VAL A 61 -0.36 4.81 0.67
CA VAL A 61 -1.14 4.49 1.87
C VAL A 61 -0.54 5.14 3.11
N VAL A 62 0.78 4.98 3.32
CA VAL A 62 1.46 5.55 4.50
C VAL A 62 1.40 7.08 4.50
N LYS A 63 1.59 7.72 3.34
CA LYS A 63 1.45 9.18 3.18
C LYS A 63 0.03 9.64 3.50
N SER A 64 -0.98 8.89 3.07
CA SER A 64 -2.39 9.24 3.26
C SER A 64 -2.87 9.09 4.71
N LEU A 65 -2.10 8.47 5.60
CA LEU A 65 -2.44 8.38 7.02
C LEU A 65 -2.44 9.75 7.72
N ASP A 66 -1.77 10.76 7.16
CA ASP A 66 -1.77 12.13 7.68
C ASP A 66 -3.01 12.93 7.31
N TRP A 67 -3.83 12.43 6.40
CA TRP A 67 -5.03 13.14 5.97
C TRP A 67 -6.11 13.12 7.05
N PRO A 68 -6.90 14.20 7.17
CA PRO A 68 -7.97 14.26 8.15
C PRO A 68 -9.02 13.19 7.86
N GLU A 69 -9.67 12.70 8.91
CA GLU A 69 -10.64 11.61 8.82
C GLU A 69 -11.85 11.95 7.93
N SER A 70 -12.16 13.24 7.78
CA SER A 70 -13.16 13.73 6.84
C SER A 70 -12.85 13.39 5.38
N ALA A 71 -11.56 13.29 5.01
CA ALA A 71 -11.14 12.86 3.69
C ALA A 71 -11.46 11.38 3.39
N TRP A 72 -11.86 10.61 4.42
CA TRP A 72 -12.26 9.21 4.30
C TRP A 72 -13.78 9.01 4.22
N ARG A 73 -14.58 10.03 4.50
CA ARG A 73 -16.03 9.85 4.77
C ARG A 73 -17.00 10.70 3.98
N GLU A 74 -16.70 11.92 3.58
CA GLU A 74 -17.79 12.85 3.29
C GLU A 74 -17.70 13.70 2.03
N THR A 75 -16.60 13.77 1.34
CA THR A 75 -16.50 14.68 0.22
C THR A 75 -16.20 14.00 -1.09
N VAL A 76 -16.86 14.50 -2.13
CA VAL A 76 -16.43 14.33 -3.52
C VAL A 76 -14.92 14.62 -3.55
N PRO A 77 -14.12 13.67 -3.91
CA PRO A 77 -12.69 13.72 -3.67
C PRO A 77 -12.04 14.86 -4.39
N GLU A 78 -11.35 15.67 -3.65
CA GLU A 78 -10.22 16.38 -4.20
C GLU A 78 -9.19 15.34 -4.65
N GLU A 79 -8.43 15.68 -5.66
CA GLU A 79 -7.48 14.79 -6.34
C GLU A 79 -6.68 13.93 -5.35
N ASP A 80 -6.69 12.60 -5.57
CA ASP A 80 -5.93 11.56 -4.86
C ASP A 80 -6.47 11.05 -3.51
N ASP A 81 -7.78 11.03 -3.30
CA ASP A 81 -8.40 10.38 -2.13
C ASP A 81 -8.01 8.89 -2.06
N LEU A 82 -7.43 8.48 -0.91
CA LEU A 82 -7.01 7.10 -0.68
C LEU A 82 -8.17 6.11 -0.86
N CYS A 83 -9.35 6.43 -0.35
CA CYS A 83 -10.51 5.54 -0.45
C CYS A 83 -10.86 5.25 -1.90
N LEU A 84 -10.90 6.28 -2.76
CA LEU A 84 -11.18 6.12 -4.17
C LEU A 84 -10.10 5.35 -4.91
N VAL A 85 -8.83 5.65 -4.65
CA VAL A 85 -7.70 4.92 -5.26
C VAL A 85 -7.78 3.45 -4.90
N VAL A 86 -8.09 3.12 -3.63
CA VAL A 86 -8.20 1.74 -3.17
C VAL A 86 -9.46 1.04 -3.71
N LEU A 87 -10.60 1.74 -3.83
CA LEU A 87 -11.81 1.24 -4.49
C LEU A 87 -11.54 0.91 -5.97
N ALA A 88 -10.89 1.83 -6.70
CA ALA A 88 -10.52 1.61 -8.10
C ALA A 88 -9.55 0.43 -8.26
N LEU A 89 -8.59 0.31 -7.36
CA LEU A 89 -7.67 -0.83 -7.33
C LEU A 89 -8.43 -2.15 -7.11
N GLY A 90 -9.38 -2.18 -6.17
CA GLY A 90 -10.22 -3.34 -5.90
C GLY A 90 -11.06 -3.74 -7.10
N ARG A 91 -11.68 -2.78 -7.79
CA ARG A 91 -12.40 -3.01 -9.04
C ARG A 91 -11.50 -3.61 -10.12
N ARG A 92 -10.29 -3.08 -10.33
CA ARG A 92 -9.33 -3.65 -11.28
C ARG A 92 -8.93 -5.08 -10.94
N HIS A 93 -8.74 -5.38 -9.66
CA HIS A 93 -8.44 -6.74 -9.21
C HIS A 93 -9.58 -7.71 -9.53
N SER A 94 -10.83 -7.28 -9.34
CA SER A 94 -12.00 -8.08 -9.67
C SER A 94 -12.21 -8.22 -11.18
N ASP A 95 -12.26 -7.10 -11.91
CA ASP A 95 -12.72 -7.07 -13.29
C ASP A 95 -11.68 -7.58 -14.28
N LEU A 96 -10.42 -7.14 -14.11
CA LEU A 96 -9.35 -7.48 -15.03
C LEU A 96 -8.61 -8.76 -14.63
N TYR A 97 -8.31 -8.92 -13.35
CA TYR A 97 -7.47 -10.01 -12.87
C TYR A 97 -8.25 -11.18 -12.25
N LYS A 98 -9.58 -11.02 -12.09
CA LYS A 98 -10.47 -12.04 -11.50
C LYS A 98 -9.94 -12.58 -10.16
N VAL A 99 -9.38 -11.69 -9.33
CA VAL A 99 -8.81 -12.03 -8.03
C VAL A 99 -9.94 -12.40 -7.06
N PRO A 100 -9.97 -13.60 -6.50
CA PRO A 100 -10.97 -14.00 -5.52
C PRO A 100 -10.74 -13.31 -4.16
N ASP A 101 -11.80 -13.14 -3.37
CA ASP A 101 -11.73 -12.49 -2.05
C ASP A 101 -10.75 -13.15 -1.08
N SER A 102 -10.61 -14.48 -1.16
CA SER A 102 -9.66 -15.24 -0.35
C SER A 102 -8.19 -14.86 -0.62
N SER A 103 -7.91 -14.23 -1.76
CA SER A 103 -6.55 -13.80 -2.08
C SER A 103 -6.06 -12.66 -1.19
N TYR A 104 -6.96 -11.82 -0.69
CA TYR A 104 -6.57 -10.73 0.21
C TYR A 104 -5.95 -11.25 1.51
N ASP A 105 -6.42 -12.38 2.03
CA ASP A 105 -5.86 -12.98 3.24
C ASP A 105 -4.42 -13.47 3.01
N VAL A 106 -4.18 -14.08 1.85
CA VAL A 106 -2.85 -14.57 1.45
C VAL A 106 -1.88 -13.40 1.22
N VAL A 107 -2.33 -12.34 0.57
CA VAL A 107 -1.55 -11.11 0.36
C VAL A 107 -1.20 -10.46 1.70
N GLY A 108 -2.14 -10.40 2.64
CA GLY A 108 -1.90 -9.91 4.00
C GLY A 108 -0.85 -10.70 4.75
N GLN A 109 -0.91 -12.03 4.66
CA GLN A 109 0.10 -12.91 5.25
C GLN A 109 1.49 -12.66 4.65
N ALA A 110 1.59 -12.52 3.32
CA ALA A 110 2.84 -12.23 2.65
C ALA A 110 3.41 -10.85 3.07
N LEU A 111 2.55 -9.82 3.18
CA LEU A 111 2.95 -8.49 3.63
C LEU A 111 3.48 -8.51 5.06
N LEU A 112 2.72 -9.08 6.00
CA LEU A 112 3.14 -9.12 7.41
C LEU A 112 4.41 -9.95 7.62
N PHE A 113 4.58 -11.04 6.88
CA PHE A 113 5.82 -11.81 6.86
C PHE A 113 7.01 -10.97 6.38
N THR A 114 6.81 -10.20 5.31
CA THR A 114 7.86 -9.33 4.74
C THR A 114 8.28 -8.24 5.72
N LEU A 115 7.32 -7.62 6.39
CA LEU A 115 7.59 -6.59 7.40
C LEU A 115 8.31 -7.18 8.62
N ASP A 116 7.88 -8.36 9.08
CA ASP A 116 8.53 -9.08 10.18
C ASP A 116 10.00 -9.38 9.88
N TYR A 117 10.25 -9.94 8.71
CA TYR A 117 11.60 -10.26 8.26
C TYR A 117 12.48 -9.02 8.09
N GLY A 118 11.93 -7.96 7.43
CA GLY A 118 12.68 -6.74 7.14
C GLY A 118 12.95 -5.86 8.36
N LEU A 119 12.04 -5.81 9.31
CA LEU A 119 12.12 -4.97 10.51
C LEU A 119 12.69 -5.72 11.73
N GLY A 120 12.66 -7.05 11.72
CA GLY A 120 13.15 -7.87 12.83
C GLY A 120 12.54 -7.43 14.16
N LYS A 121 13.37 -7.15 15.17
CA LYS A 121 12.92 -6.74 16.52
C LYS A 121 12.08 -5.44 16.55
N LYS A 122 12.09 -4.65 15.50
CA LYS A 122 11.25 -3.45 15.36
C LYS A 122 9.83 -3.76 14.92
N PHE A 123 9.56 -4.99 14.46
CA PHE A 123 8.21 -5.46 14.18
C PHE A 123 7.59 -6.11 15.42
N ASP A 124 7.50 -5.32 16.47
CA ASP A 124 6.90 -5.73 17.76
C ASP A 124 5.37 -5.89 17.67
N ALA A 125 4.74 -6.27 18.78
CA ALA A 125 3.30 -6.52 18.81
C ALA A 125 2.46 -5.27 18.44
N PRO A 126 2.75 -4.05 18.93
CA PRO A 126 2.08 -2.83 18.49
C PRO A 126 2.23 -2.56 16.99
N THR A 127 3.43 -2.69 16.45
CA THR A 127 3.72 -2.49 15.02
C THR A 127 2.96 -3.50 14.16
N ARG A 128 2.98 -4.75 14.53
CA ARG A 128 2.22 -5.82 13.86
C ARG A 128 0.72 -5.54 13.88
N ALA A 129 0.17 -5.14 15.02
CA ALA A 129 -1.25 -4.83 15.17
C ALA A 129 -1.67 -3.66 14.27
N ALA A 130 -0.86 -2.59 14.24
CA ALA A 130 -1.12 -1.40 13.43
C ALA A 130 -1.13 -1.75 11.91
N TRP A 131 -0.12 -2.46 11.41
CA TRP A 131 -0.06 -2.91 10.03
C TRP A 131 -1.19 -3.88 9.66
N THR A 132 -1.54 -4.78 10.56
CA THR A 132 -2.68 -5.70 10.36
C THR A 132 -3.97 -4.91 10.18
N ARG A 133 -4.21 -3.90 11.04
CA ARG A 133 -5.42 -3.06 10.96
C ARG A 133 -5.49 -2.26 9.68
N VAL A 134 -4.41 -1.60 9.28
CA VAL A 134 -4.36 -0.86 8.00
C VAL A 134 -4.62 -1.79 6.83
N TYR A 135 -3.96 -2.94 6.80
CA TYR A 135 -4.17 -3.91 5.74
C TYR A 135 -5.62 -4.39 5.66
N GLN A 136 -6.24 -4.71 6.80
CA GLN A 136 -7.64 -5.14 6.84
C GLN A 136 -8.59 -4.08 6.30
N LEU A 137 -8.36 -2.80 6.61
CA LEU A 137 -9.15 -1.69 6.06
C LEU A 137 -8.97 -1.58 4.54
N LEU A 138 -7.74 -1.67 4.05
CA LEU A 138 -7.46 -1.66 2.61
C LEU A 138 -8.14 -2.84 1.90
N ALA A 139 -8.01 -4.05 2.44
CA ALA A 139 -8.63 -5.24 1.88
C ALA A 139 -10.17 -5.13 1.84
N LEU A 140 -10.77 -4.60 2.91
CA LEU A 140 -12.22 -4.35 2.95
C LEU A 140 -12.64 -3.32 1.89
N THR A 141 -11.93 -2.20 1.79
CA THR A 141 -12.21 -1.17 0.79
C THR A 141 -12.05 -1.70 -0.64
N MET A 142 -11.02 -2.50 -0.89
CA MET A 142 -10.84 -3.15 -2.19
C MET A 142 -11.97 -4.12 -2.52
N LYS A 143 -12.44 -4.91 -1.55
CA LYS A 143 -13.60 -5.79 -1.74
C LYS A 143 -14.88 -5.00 -2.03
N MET A 144 -15.06 -3.84 -1.42
CA MET A 144 -16.17 -2.93 -1.73
C MET A 144 -16.08 -2.36 -3.15
N GLY A 145 -14.88 -2.11 -3.67
CA GLY A 145 -14.66 -1.63 -5.03
C GLY A 145 -15.26 -2.52 -6.11
N ARG A 146 -15.39 -3.82 -5.87
CA ARG A 146 -16.09 -4.78 -6.76
C ARG A 146 -17.57 -4.46 -6.96
N LEU A 147 -18.20 -3.88 -5.95
CA LEU A 147 -19.62 -3.57 -5.94
C LEU A 147 -19.92 -2.22 -6.58
N SER A 148 -18.89 -1.46 -6.95
CA SER A 148 -19.03 -0.14 -7.56
C SER A 148 -19.41 -0.25 -9.02
N VAL A 149 -20.25 0.69 -9.48
CA VAL A 149 -20.76 0.71 -10.87
C VAL A 149 -19.61 0.84 -11.87
N PRO A 150 -19.59 0.06 -12.97
CA PRO A 150 -18.56 0.16 -14.01
C PRO A 150 -18.59 1.52 -14.70
N GLY A 151 -17.43 2.12 -14.91
CA GLY A 151 -17.26 3.37 -15.67
C GLY A 151 -15.91 4.01 -15.38
N PRO A 152 -15.33 4.77 -16.32
CA PRO A 152 -14.17 5.58 -16.04
C PRO A 152 -14.55 6.62 -14.98
N SER A 153 -13.84 6.60 -13.87
CA SER A 153 -14.10 7.50 -12.75
C SER A 153 -12.82 8.27 -12.41
N LYS A 154 -12.98 9.40 -11.71
CA LYS A 154 -11.83 10.13 -11.13
C LYS A 154 -10.92 9.19 -10.32
N ALA A 155 -11.48 8.16 -9.71
CA ALA A 155 -10.74 7.13 -8.98
C ALA A 155 -9.75 6.34 -9.87
N ASP A 156 -10.11 6.04 -11.11
CA ASP A 156 -9.21 5.35 -12.05
C ASP A 156 -8.07 6.27 -12.51
N GLU A 157 -8.34 7.57 -12.65
CA GLU A 157 -7.32 8.57 -12.95
C GLU A 157 -6.35 8.73 -11.79
N SER A 158 -6.85 8.83 -10.56
CA SER A 158 -6.03 8.89 -9.34
C SER A 158 -5.18 7.63 -9.15
N LEU A 159 -5.76 6.45 -9.33
CA LEU A 159 -5.03 5.19 -9.31
C LEU A 159 -3.93 5.18 -10.38
N SER A 160 -4.21 5.65 -11.58
CA SER A 160 -3.25 5.70 -12.67
C SER A 160 -2.08 6.65 -12.36
N ARG A 161 -2.34 7.79 -11.73
CA ARG A 161 -1.30 8.73 -11.26
C ARG A 161 -0.40 8.09 -10.19
N VAL A 162 -0.98 7.43 -9.18
CA VAL A 162 -0.21 6.75 -8.13
C VAL A 162 0.69 5.66 -8.72
N ILE A 163 0.17 4.87 -9.66
CA ILE A 163 0.94 3.83 -10.36
C ILE A 163 2.05 4.45 -11.20
N ALA A 164 1.77 5.54 -11.94
CA ALA A 164 2.75 6.23 -12.77
C ALA A 164 3.87 6.86 -11.94
N ALA A 165 3.56 7.47 -10.80
CA ALA A 165 4.55 8.01 -9.89
C ALA A 165 5.55 6.95 -9.38
N GLY A 166 5.08 5.70 -9.18
CA GLY A 166 5.94 4.58 -8.83
C GLY A 166 6.81 4.06 -9.99
N GLN A 167 6.50 4.43 -11.24
CA GLN A 167 7.29 4.02 -12.40
C GLN A 167 8.38 5.03 -12.80
N GLY A 168 8.25 6.30 -12.37
CA GLY A 168 9.04 7.43 -12.88
C GLY A 168 10.37 7.70 -12.16
N ASN A 169 10.51 7.46 -10.89
CA ASN A 169 11.75 7.58 -10.11
C ASN A 169 11.59 6.77 -8.82
N GLY A 170 12.69 6.23 -8.31
CA GLY A 170 12.69 5.50 -7.04
C GLY A 170 11.95 6.27 -5.94
N LEU A 171 11.57 5.56 -4.85
CA LEU A 171 10.88 6.14 -3.68
C LEU A 171 11.30 7.60 -3.43
N PRO A 172 10.35 8.50 -3.16
CA PRO A 172 10.68 9.91 -2.92
C PRO A 172 11.72 10.00 -1.81
N PRO A 173 12.74 10.88 -1.95
CA PRO A 173 13.71 11.08 -0.90
C PRO A 173 13.00 11.46 0.39
N ASN A 174 13.44 10.87 1.50
CA ASN A 174 12.97 11.24 2.82
C ASN A 174 12.99 12.77 2.93
N GLY A 175 11.83 13.38 3.16
CA GLY A 175 11.76 14.79 3.45
C GLY A 175 12.49 15.08 4.77
N VAL A 176 13.78 15.35 4.65
CA VAL A 176 14.56 15.97 5.72
C VAL A 176 14.29 17.45 5.56
N ASP A 177 13.35 17.99 6.33
CA ASP A 177 13.22 19.42 6.52
C ASP A 177 14.53 19.94 7.11
N GLY A 178 15.39 20.44 6.21
CA GLY A 178 16.58 21.18 6.58
C GLY A 178 16.20 22.53 7.16
N ARG A 179 15.76 22.57 8.42
CA ARG A 179 15.83 23.79 9.22
C ARG A 179 17.21 23.85 9.86
N THR A 180 18.15 24.38 9.12
CA THR A 180 19.35 24.99 9.73
C THR A 180 18.88 26.21 10.48
N THR A 181 18.81 26.13 11.80
CA THR A 181 18.83 27.31 12.66
C THR A 181 20.22 27.87 12.62
N GLU A 182 20.43 28.91 11.82
CA GLU A 182 21.55 29.85 12.03
C GLU A 182 21.27 30.59 13.33
N ALA A 183 22.07 30.31 14.35
CA ALA A 183 22.26 31.19 15.50
C ALA A 183 23.54 31.97 15.26
N GLY A 184 23.39 33.28 15.00
CA GLY A 184 24.44 34.28 15.12
C GLY A 184 24.70 34.66 16.58
#